data_7333edfdf9f06d272b03ff1f51b4111b
#
_entry.id   7333edfdf9f06d272b03ff1f51b4111b
#
_cell.length_a   1.000
_cell.length_b   1.000
_cell.length_c   1.000
_cell.angle_alpha   90.00
_cell.angle_beta   90.00
_cell.angle_gamma   90.00
#
_symmetry.space_group_name_H-M   'P 1'
#
loop_
_entity.id
_entity.type
_entity.pdbx_description
1 polymer ?
#
loop_
_entity_poly.entity_id
_entity_poly.type
_entity_poly.pdbx_seq_one_letter_code
_entity_poly.pdbx_strand_id
1 'polypeptide(L)' 'MLTVVRIDGDKVRAAREARFFSQRELAEKAGINHNTVWRIEGSGRVEVHPRTIRKIAEALSVDPATLTPEE' A
#
# COMPACT_ATOMS: atom_id res chain seq x y z
N MET A 1 -0.92 -21.60 8.35
CA MET A 1 -1.06 -21.27 6.93
C MET A 1 -0.92 -19.76 6.74
N LEU A 2 -0.06 -19.35 5.84
CA LEU A 2 0.12 -17.93 5.58
C LEU A 2 -1.00 -17.43 4.69
N THR A 3 -1.64 -16.35 5.12
CA THR A 3 -2.65 -15.66 4.31
C THR A 3 -1.99 -14.44 3.71
N VAL A 4 -2.09 -14.31 2.39
CA VAL A 4 -1.61 -13.12 1.70
C VAL A 4 -2.75 -12.52 0.91
N VAL A 5 -2.67 -11.21 0.67
CA VAL A 5 -3.63 -10.50 -0.15
C VAL A 5 -2.86 -9.78 -1.25
N ARG A 6 -3.54 -9.48 -2.35
CA ARG A 6 -2.92 -8.69 -3.41
C ARG A 6 -3.19 -7.23 -3.17
N ILE A 7 -2.16 -6.43 -3.37
CA ILE A 7 -2.26 -4.98 -3.33
C ILE A 7 -1.88 -4.44 -4.71
N ASP A 8 -2.60 -3.43 -5.16
CA ASP A 8 -2.32 -2.79 -6.44
C ASP A 8 -1.45 -1.56 -6.21
N GLY A 9 -0.20 -1.63 -6.67
CA GLY A 9 0.76 -0.55 -6.48
C GLY A 9 0.35 0.76 -7.14
N ASP A 10 -0.34 0.69 -8.27
CA ASP A 10 -0.82 1.90 -8.95
C ASP A 10 -1.88 2.60 -8.11
N LYS A 11 -2.75 1.83 -7.46
CA LYS A 11 -3.77 2.41 -6.58
C LYS A 11 -3.15 3.01 -5.34
N VAL A 12 -2.11 2.37 -4.80
CA VAL A 12 -1.37 2.91 -3.66
C VAL A 12 -0.73 4.24 -4.05
N ARG A 13 -0.07 4.27 -5.20
CA ARG A 13 0.58 5.50 -5.66
C ARG A 13 -0.43 6.61 -5.85
N ALA A 14 -1.56 6.32 -6.51
CA ALA A 14 -2.59 7.33 -6.75
C ALA A 14 -3.15 7.89 -5.45
N ALA A 15 -3.42 7.02 -4.47
CA ALA A 15 -3.93 7.47 -3.18
C ALA A 15 -2.88 8.27 -2.42
N ARG A 16 -1.61 7.87 -2.52
CA ARG A 16 -0.51 8.58 -1.87
C ARG A 16 -0.34 9.97 -2.47
N GLU A 17 -0.35 10.05 -3.80
CA GLU A 17 -0.17 11.33 -4.49
C GLU A 17 -1.35 12.27 -4.23
N ALA A 18 -2.54 11.71 -4.12
CA ALA A 18 -3.73 12.52 -3.79
C ALA A 18 -3.60 13.17 -2.41
N ARG A 19 -2.79 12.59 -1.53
CA ARG A 19 -2.50 13.15 -0.22
C ARG A 19 -1.22 13.97 -0.17
N PHE A 20 -0.53 14.09 -1.30
CA PHE A 20 0.74 14.80 -1.40
C PHE A 20 1.82 14.22 -0.48
N PHE A 21 1.76 12.91 -0.23
CA PHE A 21 2.78 12.21 0.54
C PHE A 21 3.89 11.72 -0.38
N SER A 22 5.14 11.80 0.11
CA SER A 22 6.24 11.07 -0.52
C SER A 22 6.13 9.58 -0.14
N GLN A 23 6.87 8.72 -0.85
CA GLN A 23 6.93 7.31 -0.47
C GLN A 23 7.45 7.14 0.95
N ARG A 24 8.45 7.93 1.33
CA ARG A 24 9.01 7.88 2.67
C ARG A 24 7.99 8.30 3.72
N GLU A 25 7.23 9.36 3.44
CA GLU A 25 6.20 9.80 4.36
C GLU A 25 5.12 8.74 4.55
N LEU A 26 4.71 8.08 3.46
CA LEU A 26 3.74 7.01 3.57
C LEU A 26 4.29 5.87 4.43
N ALA A 27 5.53 5.49 4.20
CA ALA A 27 6.16 4.42 4.98
C ALA A 27 6.18 4.76 6.47
N GLU A 28 6.55 6.01 6.79
CA GLU A 28 6.59 6.47 8.18
C GLU A 28 5.20 6.44 8.82
N LYS A 29 4.20 6.95 8.10
CA LYS A 29 2.84 6.98 8.63
C LYS A 29 2.25 5.58 8.78
N ALA A 30 2.60 4.68 7.87
CA ALA A 30 2.11 3.31 7.93
C ALA A 30 2.92 2.44 8.90
N GLY A 31 4.09 2.91 9.33
CA GLY A 31 4.95 2.12 10.20
C GLY A 31 5.56 0.93 9.49
N ILE A 32 5.90 1.08 8.23
CA ILE A 32 6.52 0.02 7.42
C ILE A 32 7.80 0.54 6.79
N ASN A 33 8.58 -0.39 6.24
CA ASN A 33 9.85 -0.05 5.63
C ASN A 33 9.62 0.72 4.33
N HIS A 34 10.43 1.73 4.09
CA HIS A 34 10.38 2.53 2.86
C HIS A 34 10.53 1.66 1.61
N ASN A 35 11.42 0.65 1.68
CA ASN A 35 11.62 -0.25 0.55
C ASN A 35 10.37 -1.05 0.21
N THR A 36 9.52 -1.33 1.21
CA THR A 36 8.26 -2.03 0.97
C THR A 36 7.33 -1.17 0.11
N VAL A 37 7.23 0.12 0.41
CA VAL A 37 6.41 1.04 -0.38
C VAL A 37 6.95 1.13 -1.81
N TRP A 38 8.27 1.30 -1.93
CA TRP A 38 8.92 1.41 -3.23
C TRP A 38 8.65 0.16 -4.09
N ARG A 39 8.80 -1.02 -3.48
CA ARG A 39 8.57 -2.29 -4.19
C ARG A 39 7.12 -2.44 -4.63
N ILE A 40 6.18 -2.10 -3.75
CA ILE A 40 4.75 -2.20 -4.05
C ILE A 40 4.41 -1.30 -5.24
N GLU A 41 4.84 -0.05 -5.21
CA GLU A 41 4.50 0.89 -6.27
C GLU A 41 5.20 0.56 -7.58
N GLY A 42 6.37 -0.08 -7.51
CA GLY A 42 7.13 -0.40 -8.70
C GLY A 42 6.76 -1.72 -9.37
N SER A 43 6.03 -2.59 -8.67
CA SER A 43 5.76 -3.94 -9.16
C SER A 43 4.34 -4.16 -9.67
N GLY A 44 3.48 -3.16 -9.56
CA GLY A 44 2.09 -3.29 -9.95
C GLY A 44 1.30 -4.09 -8.94
N ARG A 45 1.10 -5.38 -9.20
CA ARG A 45 0.34 -6.24 -8.28
C ARG A 45 1.30 -7.08 -7.48
N VAL A 46 1.21 -6.97 -6.16
CA VAL A 46 2.13 -7.64 -5.24
C VAL A 46 1.32 -8.33 -4.14
N GLU A 47 1.80 -9.48 -3.71
CA GLU A 47 1.20 -10.14 -2.56
C GLU A 47 1.83 -9.60 -1.29
N VAL A 48 1.00 -9.22 -0.33
CA VAL A 48 1.46 -8.69 0.95
C VAL A 48 0.64 -9.33 2.07
N HIS A 49 1.18 -9.26 3.28
CA HIS A 49 0.44 -9.70 4.45
C HIS A 49 -0.76 -8.77 4.67
N PRO A 50 -1.92 -9.30 5.12
CA PRO A 50 -3.09 -8.44 5.38
C PRO A 50 -2.78 -7.26 6.31
N ARG A 51 -1.85 -7.43 7.25
CA ARG A 51 -1.43 -6.35 8.13
C ARG A 51 -0.83 -5.18 7.34
N THR A 52 -0.06 -5.49 6.30
CA THR A 52 0.60 -4.47 5.50
C THR A 52 -0.42 -3.61 4.75
N ILE A 53 -1.41 -4.23 4.10
CA ILE A 53 -2.42 -3.46 3.37
C ILE A 53 -3.26 -2.62 4.32
N ARG A 54 -3.56 -3.14 5.52
CA ARG A 54 -4.30 -2.36 6.52
C ARG A 54 -3.52 -1.14 6.98
N LYS A 55 -2.23 -1.30 7.25
CA LYS A 55 -1.38 -0.18 7.69
C LYS A 55 -1.30 0.90 6.62
N ILE A 56 -1.15 0.50 5.36
CA ILE A 56 -1.10 1.46 4.26
C ILE A 56 -2.44 2.18 4.12
N ALA A 57 -3.54 1.43 4.16
CA ALA A 57 -4.87 2.02 4.03
C ALA A 57 -5.17 3.00 5.15
N GLU A 58 -4.79 2.67 6.39
CA GLU A 58 -4.97 3.57 7.52
C GLU A 58 -4.17 4.85 7.34
N ALA A 59 -2.92 4.72 6.88
CA ALA A 59 -2.06 5.88 6.65
C ALA A 59 -2.64 6.80 5.58
N LEU A 60 -3.33 6.22 4.59
CA LEU A 60 -3.94 6.97 3.49
C LEU A 60 -5.39 7.35 3.77
N SER A 61 -5.96 6.91 4.88
CA SER A 61 -7.37 7.16 5.25
C SER A 61 -8.34 6.63 4.19
N VAL A 62 -8.06 5.44 3.69
CA VAL A 62 -8.92 4.79 2.70
C VAL A 62 -9.26 3.38 3.18
N ASP A 63 -10.31 2.81 2.60
CA ASP A 63 -10.69 1.43 2.86
C ASP A 63 -9.64 0.51 2.23
N PRO A 64 -9.14 -0.52 2.94
CA PRO A 64 -8.16 -1.44 2.34
C PRO A 64 -8.63 -2.04 1.02
N ALA A 65 -9.93 -2.25 0.86
CA ALA A 65 -10.48 -2.81 -0.38
C ALA A 65 -10.20 -1.92 -1.60
N THR A 66 -10.02 -0.61 -1.39
CA THR A 66 -9.73 0.31 -2.50
C THR A 66 -8.32 0.14 -3.04
N LEU A 67 -7.47 -0.58 -2.31
CA LEU A 67 -6.07 -0.80 -2.72
C LEU A 67 -5.87 -2.17 -3.35
N THR A 68 -6.92 -2.99 -3.45
CA THR A 68 -6.81 -4.31 -4.07
C THR A 68 -7.03 -4.20 -5.57
N PRO A 69 -6.39 -5.09 -6.36
CA PRO A 69 -6.62 -5.08 -7.81
C PRO A 69 -8.06 -5.43 -8.14
N GLU A 70 -8.56 -4.87 -9.22
CA GLU A 70 -9.85 -5.27 -9.78
C GLU A 70 -9.65 -6.50 -10.65
N GLU A 71 -10.61 -7.40 -10.64
CA GLU A 71 -10.58 -8.59 -11.45
C GLU A 71 -11.73 -8.63 -12.41
#